data_b032e00d1cbc56212d300640272fc265
#
_entry.id   b032e00d1cbc56212d300640272fc265
#
_cell.length_a   1.000
_cell.length_b   1.000
_cell.length_c   1.000
_cell.angle_alpha   90.00
_cell.angle_beta   90.00
_cell.angle_gamma   90.00
#
_symmetry.space_group_name_H-M   'P 1'
#
loop_
_entity.id
_entity.type
_entity.pdbx_description
1 polymer ?
#
loop_
_entity_poly.entity_id
_entity_poly.type
_entity_poly.pdbx_seq_one_letter_code
_entity_poly.pdbx_strand_id
1 'polypeptide(L)'
;MTITGVTPNGEQVTVGVEPYLDQIKSRIVTFVDLTNKVLDFLNKQNERGPDGKPVKDALLAGNNFLRDLTHKIRSSINMIVPGIQSGELQSLQDLGISFKKDEDGFHLKLDDSQLNKALNTNPDQVKQVLAFRFQTTNSSFLMPTSPQALDGGLGGKNIGVSVTNQGGVISAYYTLNTVNYPANIDSKGTITPQDGTPLSSLSPIYLMPSVYNSLSVGDTQSTTITITQGILDVLGNSLKGVVQKGLSVGGKTLVQAGSYENEDKRIGDDIQKDEIKIEKINEKAEREREKILRQFERMQGILEMAKHMRAMIASYFAAQNKQN
;
A
#
# COMPACT_ATOMS: atom_id res chain seq x y z
N MET A 1 -29.40 12.05 -14.17
CA MET A 1 -30.29 12.37 -15.32
C MET A 1 -31.68 12.64 -14.76
N THR A 2 -32.25 13.80 -15.02
CA THR A 2 -33.63 14.16 -14.60
C THR A 2 -34.50 14.24 -15.84
N ILE A 3 -35.55 13.44 -15.89
CA ILE A 3 -36.54 13.50 -17.00
C ILE A 3 -37.55 14.55 -16.61
N THR A 4 -37.66 15.61 -17.43
CA THR A 4 -38.49 16.79 -17.13
C THR A 4 -39.75 16.88 -17.98
N GLY A 5 -40.05 15.88 -18.83
CA GLY A 5 -41.22 15.89 -19.72
C GLY A 5 -41.56 14.51 -20.27
N VAL A 6 -42.72 14.40 -20.88
CA VAL A 6 -43.21 13.22 -21.60
C VAL A 6 -43.14 13.52 -23.10
N THR A 7 -42.64 12.58 -23.89
CA THR A 7 -42.63 12.69 -25.36
C THR A 7 -44.04 12.57 -25.93
N PRO A 8 -44.36 13.29 -27.01
CA PRO A 8 -45.61 13.07 -27.75
C PRO A 8 -45.74 11.60 -28.18
N ASN A 9 -46.98 11.12 -28.29
CA ASN A 9 -47.29 9.74 -28.69
C ASN A 9 -46.60 9.38 -30.02
N GLY A 10 -45.70 8.38 -29.97
CA GLY A 10 -45.03 7.84 -31.16
C GLY A 10 -43.59 8.34 -31.37
N GLU A 11 -43.10 9.29 -30.59
CA GLU A 11 -41.70 9.71 -30.67
C GLU A 11 -40.82 8.90 -29.72
N GLN A 12 -39.71 8.38 -30.23
CA GLN A 12 -38.67 7.72 -29.44
C GLN A 12 -37.58 8.72 -29.14
N VAL A 13 -37.26 8.88 -27.84
CA VAL A 13 -36.07 9.64 -27.41
C VAL A 13 -34.91 8.66 -27.22
N THR A 14 -33.90 8.80 -28.06
CA THR A 14 -32.64 8.07 -27.88
C THR A 14 -31.73 8.87 -26.94
N VAL A 15 -31.43 8.33 -25.77
CA VAL A 15 -30.49 8.91 -24.84
C VAL A 15 -29.09 8.32 -25.12
N GLY A 16 -28.25 9.12 -25.77
CA GLY A 16 -26.83 8.79 -25.92
C GLY A 16 -26.07 9.19 -24.66
N VAL A 17 -25.30 8.27 -24.10
CA VAL A 17 -24.33 8.58 -23.05
C VAL A 17 -22.96 8.60 -23.70
N GLU A 18 -22.44 9.79 -23.95
CA GLU A 18 -21.06 9.94 -24.42
C GLU A 18 -20.09 9.91 -23.22
N PRO A 19 -18.99 9.18 -23.31
CA PRO A 19 -17.98 9.20 -22.26
C PRO A 19 -17.32 10.59 -22.21
N TYR A 20 -17.20 11.17 -21.02
CA TYR A 20 -16.44 12.42 -20.80
C TYR A 20 -14.92 12.15 -20.91
N LEU A 21 -14.42 12.00 -22.13
CA LEU A 21 -13.02 11.64 -22.40
C LEU A 21 -12.04 12.65 -21.81
N ASP A 22 -12.36 13.94 -21.83
CA ASP A 22 -11.55 14.99 -21.22
C ASP A 22 -11.43 14.85 -19.71
N GLN A 23 -12.50 14.43 -19.02
CA GLN A 23 -12.46 14.17 -17.59
C GLN A 23 -11.62 12.92 -17.27
N ILE A 24 -11.73 11.88 -18.09
CA ILE A 24 -10.89 10.67 -17.93
C ILE A 24 -9.42 11.04 -18.13
N LYS A 25 -9.11 11.79 -19.18
CA LYS A 25 -7.75 12.29 -19.43
C LYS A 25 -7.22 13.10 -18.25
N SER A 26 -8.00 14.07 -17.76
CA SER A 26 -7.61 14.92 -16.63
C SER A 26 -7.31 14.09 -15.37
N ARG A 27 -8.08 13.04 -15.09
CA ARG A 27 -7.84 12.10 -13.97
C ARG A 27 -6.57 11.28 -14.17
N ILE A 28 -6.27 10.86 -15.40
CA ILE A 28 -5.04 10.14 -15.73
C ILE A 28 -3.82 11.05 -15.51
N VAL A 29 -3.87 12.30 -15.99
CA VAL A 29 -2.82 13.30 -15.75
C VAL A 29 -2.60 13.50 -14.25
N THR A 30 -3.69 13.72 -13.50
CA THR A 30 -3.62 13.85 -12.03
C THR A 30 -2.99 12.62 -11.37
N PHE A 31 -3.32 11.41 -11.84
CA PHE A 31 -2.72 10.18 -11.35
C PHE A 31 -1.20 10.15 -11.59
N VAL A 32 -0.75 10.51 -12.79
CA VAL A 32 0.68 10.59 -13.13
C VAL A 32 1.39 11.60 -12.21
N ASP A 33 0.83 12.80 -12.03
CA ASP A 33 1.41 13.86 -11.20
C ASP A 33 1.51 13.44 -9.72
N LEU A 34 0.44 12.85 -9.17
CA LEU A 34 0.44 12.39 -7.78
C LEU A 34 1.42 11.23 -7.58
N THR A 35 1.50 10.32 -8.54
CA THR A 35 2.46 9.22 -8.49
C THR A 35 3.89 9.75 -8.53
N ASN A 36 4.18 10.73 -9.39
CA ASN A 36 5.49 11.34 -9.46
C ASN A 36 5.88 12.03 -8.14
N LYS A 37 4.98 12.74 -7.47
CA LYS A 37 5.26 13.31 -6.13
C LYS A 37 5.67 12.24 -5.10
N VAL A 38 5.06 11.06 -5.15
CA VAL A 38 5.47 9.95 -4.28
C VAL A 38 6.85 9.42 -4.71
N LEU A 39 7.09 9.29 -6.01
CA LEU A 39 8.37 8.83 -6.54
C LEU A 39 9.49 9.83 -6.22
N ASP A 40 9.25 11.14 -6.28
CA ASP A 40 10.20 12.18 -5.88
C ASP A 40 10.64 12.00 -4.42
N PHE A 41 9.67 11.79 -3.53
CA PHE A 41 9.98 11.50 -2.13
C PHE A 41 10.84 10.22 -1.99
N LEU A 42 10.47 9.14 -2.68
CA LEU A 42 11.21 7.87 -2.64
C LEU A 42 12.61 8.00 -3.25
N ASN A 43 12.76 8.75 -4.35
CA ASN A 43 14.05 9.05 -4.98
C ASN A 43 14.94 9.83 -4.01
N LYS A 44 14.41 10.89 -3.36
CA LYS A 44 15.15 11.68 -2.37
C LYS A 44 15.64 10.82 -1.20
N GLN A 45 14.83 9.88 -0.71
CA GLN A 45 15.25 8.97 0.37
C GLN A 45 16.31 7.94 -0.07
N ASN A 46 16.44 7.70 -1.37
CA ASN A 46 17.46 6.80 -1.93
C ASN A 46 18.70 7.54 -2.47
N GLU A 47 18.73 8.87 -2.36
CA GLU A 47 19.83 9.71 -2.82
C GLU A 47 21.10 9.42 -2.03
N ARG A 48 22.24 9.35 -2.76
CA ARG A 48 23.56 9.10 -2.17
C ARG A 48 24.55 10.15 -2.60
N GLY A 49 25.38 10.55 -1.67
CA GLY A 49 26.50 11.43 -1.92
C GLY A 49 27.61 10.75 -2.74
N PRO A 50 28.65 11.51 -3.11
CA PRO A 50 29.81 11.00 -3.86
C PRO A 50 30.56 9.86 -3.13
N ASP A 51 30.44 9.78 -1.81
CA ASP A 51 31.02 8.73 -0.96
C ASP A 51 30.14 7.46 -0.87
N GLY A 52 29.04 7.41 -1.63
CA GLY A 52 28.08 6.32 -1.65
C GLY A 52 27.18 6.22 -0.41
N LYS A 53 27.33 7.13 0.57
CA LYS A 53 26.48 7.19 1.75
C LYS A 53 25.19 7.97 1.48
N PRO A 54 24.12 7.69 2.25
CA PRO A 54 22.90 8.49 2.16
C PRO A 54 23.21 9.97 2.42
N VAL A 55 22.58 10.86 1.64
CA VAL A 55 22.64 12.30 1.91
C VAL A 55 21.95 12.63 3.24
N LYS A 56 22.30 13.78 3.84
CA LYS A 56 21.80 14.18 5.17
C LYS A 56 20.26 14.17 5.27
N ASP A 57 19.57 14.52 4.19
CA ASP A 57 18.11 14.60 4.15
C ASP A 57 17.42 13.25 3.83
N ALA A 58 18.20 12.21 3.51
CA ALA A 58 17.71 10.86 3.28
C ALA A 58 17.60 10.08 4.60
N LEU A 59 16.79 10.59 5.54
CA LEU A 59 16.66 10.04 6.90
C LEU A 59 16.14 8.61 6.95
N LEU A 60 15.39 8.19 5.94
CA LEU A 60 14.81 6.84 5.82
C LEU A 60 15.59 5.96 4.84
N ALA A 61 16.82 6.34 4.50
CA ALA A 61 17.66 5.57 3.58
C ALA A 61 17.85 4.13 4.07
N GLY A 62 17.60 3.16 3.20
CA GLY A 62 17.69 1.73 3.52
C GLY A 62 16.53 1.16 4.33
N ASN A 63 15.49 1.97 4.59
CA ASN A 63 14.29 1.51 5.27
C ASN A 63 13.53 0.48 4.42
N ASN A 64 13.18 -0.66 5.02
CA ASN A 64 12.49 -1.76 4.35
C ASN A 64 11.10 -1.36 3.87
N PHE A 65 10.38 -0.55 4.64
CA PHE A 65 9.05 -0.06 4.26
C PHE A 65 9.09 0.73 2.94
N LEU A 66 10.05 1.66 2.79
CA LEU A 66 10.19 2.43 1.54
C LEU A 66 10.57 1.55 0.35
N ARG A 67 11.40 0.53 0.59
CA ARG A 67 11.77 -0.44 -0.44
C ARG A 67 10.54 -1.23 -0.91
N ASP A 68 9.73 -1.72 0.02
CA ASP A 68 8.51 -2.47 -0.27
C ASP A 68 7.47 -1.60 -0.98
N LEU A 69 7.31 -0.34 -0.55
CA LEU A 69 6.43 0.63 -1.21
C LEU A 69 6.88 0.90 -2.65
N THR A 70 8.18 1.13 -2.86
CA THR A 70 8.76 1.31 -4.20
C THR A 70 8.49 0.10 -5.08
N HIS A 71 8.68 -1.10 -4.55
CA HIS A 71 8.44 -2.35 -5.28
C HIS A 71 6.95 -2.49 -5.66
N LYS A 72 6.03 -2.24 -4.73
CA LYS A 72 4.59 -2.29 -4.99
C LYS A 72 4.15 -1.32 -6.08
N ILE A 73 4.63 -0.07 -6.03
CA ILE A 73 4.33 0.94 -7.05
C ILE A 73 4.87 0.47 -8.42
N ARG A 74 6.13 0.07 -8.48
CA ARG A 74 6.77 -0.36 -9.74
C ARG A 74 6.11 -1.59 -10.34
N SER A 75 5.83 -2.61 -9.54
CA SER A 75 5.20 -3.84 -10.01
C SER A 75 3.78 -3.59 -10.54
N SER A 76 3.00 -2.76 -9.86
CA SER A 76 1.65 -2.40 -10.32
C SER A 76 1.67 -1.59 -11.62
N ILE A 77 2.58 -0.62 -11.75
CA ILE A 77 2.66 0.26 -12.93
C ILE A 77 3.16 -0.52 -14.18
N ASN A 78 4.10 -1.43 -14.00
CA ASN A 78 4.66 -2.23 -15.11
C ASN A 78 3.86 -3.52 -15.38
N MET A 79 2.72 -3.69 -14.73
CA MET A 79 1.90 -4.88 -14.89
C MET A 79 1.28 -4.94 -16.28
N ILE A 80 1.27 -6.14 -16.86
CA ILE A 80 0.38 -6.49 -17.98
C ILE A 80 -0.90 -7.02 -17.35
N VAL A 81 -2.04 -6.43 -17.72
CA VAL A 81 -3.35 -6.80 -17.17
C VAL A 81 -3.73 -8.19 -17.63
N PRO A 82 -3.88 -9.17 -16.72
CA PRO A 82 -4.21 -10.53 -17.11
C PRO A 82 -5.59 -10.64 -17.75
N GLY A 83 -5.71 -11.44 -18.79
CA GLY A 83 -6.98 -11.75 -19.45
C GLY A 83 -7.40 -10.79 -20.55
N ILE A 84 -6.58 -9.79 -20.85
CA ILE A 84 -6.74 -8.98 -22.07
C ILE A 84 -6.06 -9.73 -23.23
N GLN A 85 -6.70 -9.75 -24.40
CA GLN A 85 -6.20 -10.48 -25.56
C GLN A 85 -4.93 -9.84 -26.13
N SER A 86 -4.05 -10.67 -26.70
CA SER A 86 -2.86 -10.16 -27.39
C SER A 86 -3.27 -9.30 -28.59
N GLY A 87 -2.68 -8.11 -28.71
CA GLY A 87 -3.01 -7.13 -29.74
C GLY A 87 -3.97 -6.03 -29.26
N GLU A 88 -4.57 -6.18 -28.07
CA GLU A 88 -5.32 -5.12 -27.40
C GLU A 88 -4.41 -4.32 -26.44
N LEU A 89 -4.91 -3.18 -25.93
CA LEU A 89 -4.20 -2.40 -24.90
C LEU A 89 -4.14 -3.21 -23.59
N GLN A 90 -2.95 -3.53 -23.10
CA GLN A 90 -2.75 -4.42 -21.94
C GLN A 90 -2.02 -3.78 -20.76
N SER A 91 -1.40 -2.62 -20.97
CA SER A 91 -0.51 -1.98 -20.01
C SER A 91 -0.64 -0.46 -20.03
N LEU A 92 -0.09 0.21 -19.00
CA LEU A 92 0.02 1.68 -19.01
C LEU A 92 0.90 2.18 -20.16
N GLN A 93 1.89 1.40 -20.58
CA GLN A 93 2.74 1.76 -21.71
C GLN A 93 1.94 1.86 -23.01
N ASP A 94 0.94 1.01 -23.21
CA ASP A 94 0.05 1.06 -24.38
C ASP A 94 -0.82 2.32 -24.35
N LEU A 95 -1.07 2.89 -23.18
CA LEU A 95 -1.75 4.16 -22.98
C LEU A 95 -0.83 5.39 -23.08
N GLY A 96 0.45 5.20 -23.36
CA GLY A 96 1.42 6.30 -23.39
C GLY A 96 2.01 6.67 -22.04
N ILE A 97 1.77 5.89 -20.98
CA ILE A 97 2.33 6.12 -19.64
C ILE A 97 3.52 5.17 -19.45
N SER A 98 4.72 5.69 -19.40
CA SER A 98 5.94 4.89 -19.28
C SER A 98 6.73 5.26 -18.03
N PHE A 99 7.34 4.24 -17.41
CA PHE A 99 8.23 4.41 -16.26
C PHE A 99 9.66 4.60 -16.77
N LYS A 100 10.22 5.77 -16.56
CA LYS A 100 11.57 6.14 -17.06
C LYS A 100 12.46 6.60 -15.91
N LYS A 101 13.75 6.33 -16.05
CA LYS A 101 14.79 6.89 -15.18
C LYS A 101 15.36 8.13 -15.87
N ASP A 102 15.44 9.23 -15.14
CA ASP A 102 16.16 10.47 -15.50
C ASP A 102 17.21 10.80 -14.43
N GLU A 103 17.75 12.03 -14.45
CA GLU A 103 18.81 12.47 -13.54
C GLU A 103 18.33 12.47 -12.07
N ASP A 104 17.06 12.83 -11.83
CA ASP A 104 16.44 12.92 -10.51
C ASP A 104 15.87 11.56 -10.00
N GLY A 105 15.95 10.51 -10.82
CA GLY A 105 15.49 9.18 -10.45
C GLY A 105 14.43 8.60 -11.39
N PHE A 106 13.47 7.88 -10.82
CA PHE A 106 12.43 7.23 -11.62
C PHE A 106 11.13 8.03 -11.57
N HIS A 107 10.56 8.29 -12.76
CA HIS A 107 9.30 9.02 -12.93
C HIS A 107 8.41 8.39 -13.98
N LEU A 108 7.10 8.65 -13.88
CA LEU A 108 6.16 8.39 -14.96
C LEU A 108 6.23 9.52 -15.98
N LYS A 109 6.37 9.17 -17.24
CA LYS A 109 6.26 10.10 -18.37
C LYS A 109 4.99 9.78 -19.13
N LEU A 110 4.21 10.81 -19.46
CA LEU A 110 2.98 10.71 -20.23
C LEU A 110 3.23 11.22 -21.66
N ASP A 111 2.86 10.40 -22.63
CA ASP A 111 2.70 10.79 -24.03
C ASP A 111 1.22 11.14 -24.28
N ASP A 112 0.94 12.45 -24.30
CA ASP A 112 -0.42 12.96 -24.53
C ASP A 112 -1.01 12.54 -25.87
N SER A 113 -0.18 12.40 -26.91
CA SER A 113 -0.64 12.01 -28.25
C SER A 113 -1.11 10.55 -28.24
N GLN A 114 -0.31 9.66 -27.64
CA GLN A 114 -0.66 8.25 -27.52
C GLN A 114 -1.88 8.05 -26.64
N LEU A 115 -1.99 8.76 -25.50
CA LEU A 115 -3.16 8.71 -24.63
C LEU A 115 -4.42 9.18 -25.35
N ASN A 116 -4.38 10.31 -26.04
CA ASN A 116 -5.50 10.82 -26.81
C ASN A 116 -5.94 9.82 -27.89
N LYS A 117 -4.99 9.23 -28.61
CA LYS A 117 -5.28 8.19 -29.59
C LYS A 117 -5.98 6.99 -28.95
N ALA A 118 -5.46 6.48 -27.83
CA ALA A 118 -6.07 5.34 -27.12
C ALA A 118 -7.51 5.67 -26.65
N LEU A 119 -7.72 6.84 -26.05
CA LEU A 119 -9.04 7.28 -25.58
C LEU A 119 -10.06 7.46 -26.71
N ASN A 120 -9.64 8.01 -27.85
CA ASN A 120 -10.54 8.26 -28.98
C ASN A 120 -10.84 6.98 -29.79
N THR A 121 -9.86 6.05 -29.87
CA THR A 121 -10.01 4.85 -30.71
C THR A 121 -10.61 3.67 -29.95
N ASN A 122 -10.20 3.49 -28.68
CA ASN A 122 -10.53 2.29 -27.90
C ASN A 122 -10.83 2.63 -26.42
N PRO A 123 -11.83 3.48 -26.10
CA PRO A 123 -12.10 3.92 -24.72
C PRO A 123 -12.45 2.75 -23.79
N ASP A 124 -13.11 1.71 -24.27
CA ASP A 124 -13.40 0.51 -23.47
C ASP A 124 -12.15 -0.29 -23.11
N GLN A 125 -11.16 -0.37 -24.00
CA GLN A 125 -9.89 -1.01 -23.70
C GLN A 125 -9.08 -0.17 -22.68
N VAL A 126 -9.08 1.16 -22.80
CA VAL A 126 -8.48 2.05 -21.78
C VAL A 126 -9.10 1.78 -20.41
N LYS A 127 -10.43 1.70 -20.32
CA LYS A 127 -11.13 1.35 -19.10
C LYS A 127 -10.73 -0.02 -18.56
N GLN A 128 -10.56 -1.00 -19.44
CA GLN A 128 -10.18 -2.37 -19.07
C GLN A 128 -8.76 -2.45 -18.51
N VAL A 129 -7.83 -1.66 -19.06
CA VAL A 129 -6.45 -1.55 -18.52
C VAL A 129 -6.42 -0.88 -17.15
N LEU A 130 -7.27 0.13 -16.94
CA LEU A 130 -7.19 0.96 -15.74
C LEU A 130 -8.04 0.45 -14.58
N ALA A 131 -9.23 -0.10 -14.85
CA ALA A 131 -10.24 -0.36 -13.84
C ALA A 131 -10.67 -1.83 -13.76
N PHE A 132 -11.26 -2.18 -12.64
CA PHE A 132 -11.93 -3.45 -12.43
C PHE A 132 -13.06 -3.67 -13.43
N ARG A 133 -13.11 -4.88 -13.97
CA ARG A 133 -14.19 -5.31 -14.87
C ARG A 133 -14.72 -6.68 -14.42
N PHE A 134 -16.04 -6.74 -14.28
CA PHE A 134 -16.78 -7.96 -14.06
C PHE A 134 -17.71 -8.16 -15.27
N GLN A 135 -17.63 -9.32 -15.89
CA GLN A 135 -18.48 -9.74 -16.98
C GLN A 135 -19.23 -11.00 -16.57
N THR A 136 -20.46 -11.12 -16.98
CA THR A 136 -21.30 -12.28 -16.68
C THR A 136 -22.21 -12.57 -17.85
N THR A 137 -22.49 -13.85 -18.12
CA THR A 137 -23.44 -14.30 -19.13
C THR A 137 -24.89 -14.24 -18.63
N ASN A 138 -25.10 -14.05 -17.32
CA ASN A 138 -26.41 -13.91 -16.70
C ASN A 138 -26.41 -12.71 -15.77
N SER A 139 -27.14 -11.66 -16.13
CA SER A 139 -27.22 -10.38 -15.42
C SER A 139 -27.82 -10.47 -14.00
N SER A 140 -28.40 -11.62 -13.64
CA SER A 140 -28.87 -11.87 -12.27
C SER A 140 -27.72 -12.06 -11.27
N PHE A 141 -26.47 -12.28 -11.75
CA PHE A 141 -25.28 -12.39 -10.92
C PHE A 141 -24.48 -11.09 -10.97
N LEU A 142 -24.12 -10.56 -9.79
CA LEU A 142 -23.44 -9.28 -9.64
C LEU A 142 -22.21 -9.43 -8.75
N MET A 143 -21.14 -8.69 -9.07
CA MET A 143 -19.97 -8.49 -8.19
C MET A 143 -19.74 -6.99 -8.04
N PRO A 144 -20.21 -6.35 -6.97
CA PRO A 144 -20.16 -4.90 -6.81
C PRO A 144 -18.78 -4.37 -6.43
N THR A 145 -17.91 -5.23 -5.93
CA THR A 145 -16.58 -4.85 -5.45
C THR A 145 -15.48 -5.65 -6.13
N SER A 146 -14.39 -4.98 -6.49
CA SER A 146 -13.16 -5.64 -6.92
C SER A 146 -12.58 -6.52 -5.82
N PRO A 147 -12.02 -7.70 -6.15
CA PRO A 147 -11.20 -8.47 -5.22
C PRO A 147 -10.03 -7.64 -4.68
N GLN A 148 -9.66 -7.86 -3.42
CA GLN A 148 -8.53 -7.13 -2.82
C GLN A 148 -7.20 -7.51 -3.50
N ALA A 149 -7.02 -8.80 -3.79
CA ALA A 149 -5.93 -9.31 -4.59
C ALA A 149 -6.46 -10.54 -5.33
N LEU A 150 -6.55 -10.45 -6.64
CA LEU A 150 -6.92 -11.60 -7.47
C LEU A 150 -5.67 -12.44 -7.70
N ASP A 151 -5.71 -13.72 -7.37
CA ASP A 151 -4.58 -14.61 -7.69
C ASP A 151 -4.29 -14.56 -9.19
N GLY A 152 -3.01 -14.39 -9.55
CA GLY A 152 -2.57 -14.09 -10.92
C GLY A 152 -2.98 -15.10 -11.97
N GLY A 153 -3.48 -16.26 -11.55
CA GLY A 153 -4.03 -17.28 -12.43
C GLY A 153 -5.52 -17.12 -12.77
N LEU A 154 -6.26 -16.24 -12.10
CA LEU A 154 -7.72 -16.10 -12.26
C LEU A 154 -8.13 -14.96 -13.21
N GLY A 155 -7.27 -13.95 -13.38
CA GLY A 155 -7.55 -12.81 -14.26
C GLY A 155 -7.85 -13.25 -15.68
N GLY A 156 -9.01 -12.86 -16.19
CA GLY A 156 -9.48 -13.18 -17.53
C GLY A 156 -9.95 -14.61 -17.77
N LYS A 157 -9.92 -15.49 -16.77
CA LYS A 157 -10.45 -16.84 -16.90
C LYS A 157 -11.95 -16.87 -16.81
N ASN A 158 -12.54 -17.82 -17.53
CA ASN A 158 -13.95 -18.14 -17.42
C ASN A 158 -14.18 -19.02 -16.18
N ILE A 159 -14.98 -18.50 -15.25
CA ILE A 159 -15.36 -19.19 -14.01
C ILE A 159 -16.86 -19.43 -14.04
N GLY A 160 -17.28 -20.69 -14.00
CA GLY A 160 -18.69 -21.04 -13.85
C GLY A 160 -19.16 -20.74 -12.42
N VAL A 161 -20.38 -20.28 -12.27
CA VAL A 161 -21.04 -20.13 -10.97
C VAL A 161 -22.41 -20.75 -11.10
N SER A 162 -22.79 -21.64 -10.16
CA SER A 162 -24.09 -22.30 -10.16
C SER A 162 -24.70 -22.26 -8.76
N VAL A 163 -26.02 -22.02 -8.71
CA VAL A 163 -26.85 -22.07 -7.53
C VAL A 163 -28.02 -23.00 -7.82
N THR A 164 -28.18 -24.03 -7.01
CA THR A 164 -29.20 -25.06 -7.21
C THR A 164 -30.03 -25.25 -5.94
N ASN A 165 -31.35 -25.35 -6.08
CA ASN A 165 -32.25 -25.76 -5.02
C ASN A 165 -32.58 -27.25 -5.18
N GLN A 166 -31.93 -28.10 -4.41
CA GLN A 166 -32.15 -29.54 -4.44
C GLN A 166 -32.84 -30.00 -3.18
N GLY A 167 -34.08 -30.46 -3.33
CA GLY A 167 -34.87 -30.94 -2.18
C GLY A 167 -35.18 -29.85 -1.12
N GLY A 168 -35.20 -28.59 -1.45
CA GLY A 168 -35.41 -27.47 -0.53
C GLY A 168 -34.10 -26.94 0.08
N VAL A 169 -32.96 -27.55 -0.24
CA VAL A 169 -31.61 -27.07 0.19
C VAL A 169 -30.98 -26.32 -0.98
N ILE A 170 -30.67 -25.05 -0.74
CA ILE A 170 -29.97 -24.23 -1.73
C ILE A 170 -28.45 -24.39 -1.50
N SER A 171 -27.75 -24.79 -2.55
CA SER A 171 -26.29 -24.94 -2.59
C SER A 171 -25.69 -24.14 -3.75
N ALA A 172 -24.43 -23.73 -3.59
CA ALA A 172 -23.70 -23.01 -4.63
C ALA A 172 -22.31 -23.63 -4.83
N TYR A 173 -21.80 -23.51 -6.05
CA TYR A 173 -20.43 -23.89 -6.37
C TYR A 173 -19.88 -23.05 -7.53
N TYR A 174 -18.55 -22.95 -7.52
CA TYR A 174 -17.77 -22.39 -8.62
C TYR A 174 -17.18 -23.54 -9.45
N THR A 175 -17.07 -23.33 -10.75
CA THR A 175 -16.40 -24.25 -11.67
C THR A 175 -15.21 -23.56 -12.31
N LEU A 176 -14.01 -24.10 -12.11
CA LEU A 176 -12.78 -23.64 -12.76
C LEU A 176 -12.08 -24.84 -13.42
N ASN A 177 -11.77 -24.73 -14.73
CA ASN A 177 -11.15 -25.82 -15.50
C ASN A 177 -11.88 -27.16 -15.31
N THR A 178 -13.21 -27.17 -15.40
CA THR A 178 -14.09 -28.35 -15.21
C THR A 178 -14.16 -28.92 -13.79
N VAL A 179 -13.43 -28.37 -12.81
CA VAL A 179 -13.49 -28.80 -11.41
C VAL A 179 -14.48 -27.92 -10.65
N ASN A 180 -15.37 -28.57 -9.90
CA ASN A 180 -16.33 -27.87 -9.04
C ASN A 180 -15.77 -27.65 -7.64
N TYR A 181 -15.85 -26.42 -7.16
CA TYR A 181 -15.45 -26.00 -5.84
C TYR A 181 -16.68 -25.53 -5.07
N PRO A 182 -17.01 -26.12 -3.92
CA PRO A 182 -18.17 -25.71 -3.15
C PRO A 182 -18.03 -24.26 -2.68
N ALA A 183 -19.16 -23.56 -2.59
CA ALA A 183 -19.25 -22.19 -2.12
C ALA A 183 -20.27 -22.09 -0.98
N ASN A 184 -20.07 -21.13 -0.09
CA ASN A 184 -21.06 -20.77 0.89
C ASN A 184 -22.07 -19.82 0.23
N ILE A 185 -23.38 -20.07 0.48
CA ILE A 185 -24.44 -19.17 0.05
C ILE A 185 -25.30 -18.81 1.27
N ASP A 186 -25.57 -17.51 1.43
CA ASP A 186 -26.41 -17.03 2.53
C ASP A 186 -27.87 -16.82 2.07
N SER A 187 -28.74 -16.51 3.05
CA SER A 187 -30.17 -16.26 2.80
C SER A 187 -30.48 -15.02 1.96
N LYS A 188 -29.47 -14.22 1.61
CA LYS A 188 -29.57 -13.03 0.73
C LYS A 188 -29.06 -13.32 -0.69
N GLY A 189 -28.63 -14.56 -0.95
CA GLY A 189 -28.07 -14.93 -2.25
C GLY A 189 -26.61 -14.52 -2.42
N THR A 190 -25.87 -14.23 -1.31
CA THR A 190 -24.44 -13.95 -1.34
C THR A 190 -23.65 -15.24 -1.44
N ILE A 191 -22.88 -15.40 -2.52
CA ILE A 191 -22.06 -16.56 -2.81
C ILE A 191 -20.61 -16.21 -2.51
N THR A 192 -20.02 -16.93 -1.53
CA THR A 192 -18.64 -16.71 -1.10
C THR A 192 -17.82 -17.97 -1.32
N PRO A 193 -16.66 -17.90 -1.99
CA PRO A 193 -15.76 -19.05 -2.13
C PRO A 193 -15.34 -19.57 -0.75
N GLN A 194 -15.13 -20.88 -0.64
CA GLN A 194 -14.56 -21.45 0.56
C GLN A 194 -13.06 -21.21 0.65
N ASP A 195 -12.56 -21.01 1.87
CA ASP A 195 -11.13 -20.88 2.14
C ASP A 195 -10.36 -22.14 1.70
N GLY A 196 -9.14 -21.93 1.25
CA GLY A 196 -8.27 -23.00 0.77
C GLY A 196 -8.59 -23.50 -0.64
N THR A 197 -9.57 -22.94 -1.33
CA THR A 197 -9.82 -23.19 -2.75
C THR A 197 -9.00 -22.23 -3.61
N PRO A 198 -8.70 -22.59 -4.88
CA PRO A 198 -8.05 -21.67 -5.83
C PRO A 198 -8.83 -20.37 -6.09
N LEU A 199 -10.09 -20.33 -5.66
CA LEU A 199 -11.01 -19.21 -5.86
C LEU A 199 -11.20 -18.34 -4.62
N SER A 200 -10.49 -18.64 -3.52
CA SER A 200 -10.61 -17.91 -2.24
C SER A 200 -10.27 -16.41 -2.32
N SER A 201 -9.54 -15.99 -3.36
CA SER A 201 -9.25 -14.58 -3.61
C SER A 201 -10.40 -13.80 -4.28
N LEU A 202 -11.47 -14.47 -4.71
CA LEU A 202 -12.63 -13.80 -5.31
C LEU A 202 -13.43 -13.04 -4.26
N SER A 203 -13.92 -11.85 -4.64
CA SER A 203 -14.95 -11.15 -3.86
C SER A 203 -16.28 -11.90 -3.94
N PRO A 204 -17.17 -11.73 -2.95
CA PRO A 204 -18.50 -12.32 -2.98
C PRO A 204 -19.28 -11.94 -4.24
N ILE A 205 -19.99 -12.92 -4.80
CA ILE A 205 -20.92 -12.74 -5.92
C ILE A 205 -22.33 -12.77 -5.35
N TYR A 206 -23.20 -11.94 -5.89
CA TYR A 206 -24.57 -11.83 -5.44
C TYR A 206 -25.51 -12.34 -6.54
N LEU A 207 -26.32 -13.33 -6.23
CA LEU A 207 -27.51 -13.64 -7.01
C LEU A 207 -28.63 -12.67 -6.58
N MET A 208 -29.26 -11.99 -7.54
CA MET A 208 -30.31 -11.01 -7.25
C MET A 208 -31.36 -11.63 -6.31
N PRO A 209 -31.79 -10.94 -5.23
CA PRO A 209 -32.73 -11.49 -4.26
C PRO A 209 -34.07 -11.91 -4.88
N SER A 210 -34.54 -11.23 -5.91
CA SER A 210 -35.75 -11.61 -6.65
C SER A 210 -35.64 -12.98 -7.32
N VAL A 211 -34.45 -13.33 -7.82
CA VAL A 211 -34.16 -14.62 -8.46
C VAL A 211 -33.88 -15.68 -7.40
N TYR A 212 -33.11 -15.35 -6.38
CA TYR A 212 -32.82 -16.27 -5.27
C TYR A 212 -34.08 -16.74 -4.55
N ASN A 213 -34.98 -15.82 -4.21
CA ASN A 213 -36.24 -16.11 -3.51
C ASN A 213 -37.27 -16.84 -4.37
N SER A 214 -37.13 -16.84 -5.70
CA SER A 214 -38.03 -17.54 -6.63
C SER A 214 -37.53 -18.93 -7.01
N LEU A 215 -36.37 -19.39 -6.48
CA LEU A 215 -35.84 -20.71 -6.79
C LEU A 215 -36.73 -21.84 -6.23
N SER A 216 -37.45 -22.52 -7.09
CA SER A 216 -38.23 -23.71 -6.77
C SER A 216 -37.35 -24.96 -6.63
N VAL A 217 -37.84 -25.99 -5.99
CA VAL A 217 -37.15 -27.28 -5.88
C VAL A 217 -36.86 -27.83 -7.29
N GLY A 218 -35.60 -28.13 -7.57
CA GLY A 218 -35.15 -28.58 -8.89
C GLY A 218 -34.58 -27.49 -9.76
N ASP A 219 -34.76 -26.20 -9.41
CA ASP A 219 -34.22 -25.09 -10.20
C ASP A 219 -32.72 -24.93 -10.04
N THR A 220 -32.08 -24.53 -11.11
CA THR A 220 -30.65 -24.14 -11.15
C THR A 220 -30.50 -22.81 -11.86
N GLN A 221 -29.81 -21.89 -11.22
CA GLN A 221 -29.31 -20.65 -11.85
C GLN A 221 -27.81 -20.77 -12.05
N SER A 222 -27.36 -20.48 -13.26
CA SER A 222 -25.92 -20.54 -13.58
C SER A 222 -25.49 -19.37 -14.44
N THR A 223 -24.21 -19.08 -14.36
CA THR A 223 -23.53 -18.09 -15.19
C THR A 223 -22.07 -18.47 -15.41
N THR A 224 -21.46 -17.90 -16.43
CA THR A 224 -20.02 -17.81 -16.58
C THR A 224 -19.61 -16.37 -16.32
N ILE A 225 -18.66 -16.18 -15.42
CA ILE A 225 -18.07 -14.89 -15.09
C ILE A 225 -16.64 -14.79 -15.60
N THR A 226 -16.22 -13.59 -15.96
CA THR A 226 -14.84 -13.23 -16.25
C THR A 226 -14.49 -11.96 -15.49
N ILE A 227 -13.36 -11.97 -14.81
CA ILE A 227 -12.91 -10.88 -13.96
C ILE A 227 -11.55 -10.39 -14.44
N THR A 228 -11.44 -9.07 -14.59
CA THR A 228 -10.18 -8.40 -14.92
C THR A 228 -9.94 -7.30 -13.89
N GLN A 229 -8.76 -7.28 -13.26
CA GLN A 229 -8.32 -6.20 -12.38
C GLN A 229 -7.41 -5.26 -13.16
N GLY A 230 -7.85 -4.01 -13.35
CA GLY A 230 -7.03 -2.98 -13.96
C GLY A 230 -5.91 -2.50 -13.04
N ILE A 231 -4.94 -1.80 -13.63
CA ILE A 231 -3.71 -1.38 -12.94
C ILE A 231 -3.99 -0.44 -11.77
N LEU A 232 -4.93 0.52 -11.93
CA LEU A 232 -5.29 1.43 -10.84
C LEU A 232 -6.01 0.72 -9.70
N ASP A 233 -6.76 -0.33 -10.01
CA ASP A 233 -7.44 -1.15 -9.01
C ASP A 233 -6.42 -1.96 -8.19
N VAL A 234 -5.47 -2.63 -8.86
CA VAL A 234 -4.38 -3.36 -8.19
C VAL A 234 -3.50 -2.42 -7.35
N LEU A 235 -3.11 -1.27 -7.90
CA LEU A 235 -2.32 -0.27 -7.19
C LEU A 235 -3.08 0.27 -5.97
N GLY A 236 -4.36 0.63 -6.15
CA GLY A 236 -5.21 1.12 -5.07
C GLY A 236 -5.34 0.12 -3.93
N ASN A 237 -5.56 -1.16 -4.25
CA ASN A 237 -5.63 -2.24 -3.26
C ASN A 237 -4.28 -2.45 -2.55
N SER A 238 -3.17 -2.42 -3.28
CA SER A 238 -1.82 -2.52 -2.70
C SER A 238 -1.50 -1.37 -1.76
N LEU A 239 -1.86 -0.14 -2.14
CA LEU A 239 -1.64 1.06 -1.32
C LEU A 239 -2.60 1.12 -0.13
N LYS A 240 -3.84 0.63 -0.26
CA LYS A 240 -4.78 0.51 0.87
C LYS A 240 -4.17 -0.30 2.01
N GLY A 241 -3.52 -1.42 1.73
CA GLY A 241 -2.79 -2.22 2.71
C GLY A 241 -1.59 -1.50 3.35
N VAL A 242 -1.06 -0.45 2.69
CA VAL A 242 0.01 0.38 3.24
C VAL A 242 -0.53 1.43 4.22
N VAL A 243 -1.59 2.16 3.83
CA VAL A 243 -2.08 3.34 4.57
C VAL A 243 -3.24 3.05 5.52
N GLN A 244 -3.73 1.83 5.56
CA GLN A 244 -4.88 1.44 6.38
C GLN A 244 -4.57 1.65 7.87
N LYS A 245 -5.41 2.41 8.57
CA LYS A 245 -5.30 2.55 10.03
C LYS A 245 -5.85 1.31 10.73
N GLY A 246 -5.12 0.86 11.75
CA GLY A 246 -5.58 -0.21 12.63
C GLY A 246 -6.77 0.23 13.48
N LEU A 247 -7.72 -0.66 13.70
CA LEU A 247 -8.85 -0.46 14.60
C LEU A 247 -8.98 -1.64 15.56
N SER A 248 -8.91 -1.35 16.85
CA SER A 248 -9.14 -2.34 17.91
C SER A 248 -10.20 -1.84 18.88
N VAL A 249 -11.17 -2.68 19.24
CA VAL A 249 -12.22 -2.39 20.20
C VAL A 249 -12.30 -3.51 21.21
N GLY A 250 -12.23 -3.18 22.50
CA GLY A 250 -12.29 -4.17 23.58
C GLY A 250 -11.19 -5.24 23.53
N GLY A 251 -9.98 -4.89 23.03
CA GLY A 251 -8.86 -5.83 22.87
C GLY A 251 -8.96 -6.76 21.66
N LYS A 252 -9.99 -6.65 20.83
CA LYS A 252 -10.12 -7.37 19.56
C LYS A 252 -9.73 -6.46 18.40
N THR A 253 -8.79 -6.91 17.57
CA THR A 253 -8.44 -6.21 16.35
C THR A 253 -9.53 -6.44 15.30
N LEU A 254 -10.23 -5.36 14.93
CA LEU A 254 -11.26 -5.36 13.88
C LEU A 254 -10.68 -5.04 12.51
N VAL A 255 -9.67 -4.18 12.48
CA VAL A 255 -8.93 -3.81 11.28
C VAL A 255 -7.45 -3.83 11.62
N GLN A 256 -6.65 -4.57 10.86
CA GLN A 256 -5.21 -4.60 11.06
C GLN A 256 -4.57 -3.28 10.57
N ALA A 257 -3.58 -2.79 11.32
CA ALA A 257 -2.80 -1.65 10.92
C ALA A 257 -2.03 -1.93 9.62
N GLY A 258 -2.00 -0.96 8.73
CA GLY A 258 -1.18 -1.01 7.53
C GLY A 258 0.32 -0.90 7.85
N SER A 259 1.14 -1.16 6.84
CA SER A 259 2.60 -1.15 7.03
C SER A 259 3.15 0.21 7.44
N TYR A 260 2.52 1.32 7.04
CA TYR A 260 2.89 2.66 7.48
C TYR A 260 2.72 2.86 8.99
N GLU A 261 1.55 2.50 9.55
CA GLU A 261 1.29 2.66 10.99
C GLU A 261 2.20 1.76 11.83
N ASN A 262 2.48 0.54 11.36
CA ASN A 262 3.39 -0.37 12.04
C ASN A 262 4.83 0.16 12.05
N GLU A 263 5.27 0.76 10.94
CA GLU A 263 6.60 1.36 10.84
C GLU A 263 6.72 2.62 11.70
N ASP A 264 5.70 3.47 11.76
CA ASP A 264 5.64 4.64 12.62
C ASP A 264 5.78 4.26 14.10
N LYS A 265 5.06 3.22 14.55
CA LYS A 265 5.19 2.69 15.91
C LYS A 265 6.62 2.16 16.17
N ARG A 266 7.19 1.39 15.22
CA ARG A 266 8.55 0.85 15.36
C ARG A 266 9.59 1.97 15.52
N ILE A 267 9.48 3.03 14.71
CA ILE A 267 10.37 4.20 14.82
C ILE A 267 10.20 4.88 16.18
N GLY A 268 8.96 5.06 16.65
CA GLY A 268 8.68 5.61 17.99
C GLY A 268 9.33 4.80 19.12
N ASP A 269 9.21 3.47 19.07
CA ASP A 269 9.84 2.56 20.04
C ASP A 269 11.37 2.65 20.01
N ASP A 270 11.95 2.78 18.81
CA ASP A 270 13.40 2.90 18.66
C ASP A 270 13.93 4.25 19.18
N ILE A 271 13.20 5.35 18.93
CA ILE A 271 13.51 6.67 19.52
C ILE A 271 13.49 6.58 21.05
N GLN A 272 12.47 5.99 21.65
CA GLN A 272 12.37 5.85 23.10
C GLN A 272 13.54 5.02 23.67
N LYS A 273 13.94 3.93 23.01
CA LYS A 273 15.11 3.14 23.42
C LYS A 273 16.42 3.95 23.36
N ASP A 274 16.56 4.78 22.32
CA ASP A 274 17.77 5.60 22.16
C ASP A 274 17.79 6.76 23.17
N GLU A 275 16.66 7.36 23.53
CA GLU A 275 16.55 8.33 24.62
C GLU A 275 17.01 7.73 25.95
N ILE A 276 16.57 6.49 26.29
CA ILE A 276 17.02 5.78 27.50
C ILE A 276 18.54 5.51 27.47
N LYS A 277 19.11 5.19 26.28
CA LYS A 277 20.57 5.01 26.16
C LYS A 277 21.33 6.32 26.38
N ILE A 278 20.82 7.42 25.80
CA ILE A 278 21.41 8.76 25.98
C ILE A 278 21.41 9.15 27.46
N GLU A 279 20.31 8.94 28.18
CA GLU A 279 20.21 9.19 29.61
C GLU A 279 21.25 8.40 30.40
N LYS A 280 21.39 7.08 30.15
CA LYS A 280 22.43 6.24 30.79
C LYS A 280 23.84 6.69 30.48
N ILE A 281 24.11 7.16 29.26
CA ILE A 281 25.42 7.70 28.87
C ILE A 281 25.70 9.00 29.63
N ASN A 282 24.74 9.88 29.75
CA ASN A 282 24.84 11.14 30.48
C ASN A 282 25.09 10.89 31.97
N GLU A 283 24.34 9.97 32.61
CA GLU A 283 24.57 9.57 33.99
C GLU A 283 26.00 8.99 34.22
N LYS A 284 26.48 8.20 33.25
CA LYS A 284 27.84 7.66 33.31
C LYS A 284 28.89 8.76 33.18
N ALA A 285 28.66 9.70 32.26
CA ALA A 285 29.57 10.84 32.07
C ALA A 285 29.66 11.72 33.34
N GLU A 286 28.50 12.01 33.98
CA GLU A 286 28.51 12.77 35.25
C GLU A 286 29.23 12.01 36.38
N ARG A 287 29.03 10.72 36.51
CA ARG A 287 29.77 9.91 37.50
C ARG A 287 31.29 9.92 37.27
N GLU A 288 31.71 9.85 36.02
CA GLU A 288 33.16 9.93 35.71
C GLU A 288 33.70 11.34 35.95
N ARG A 289 32.94 12.39 35.63
CA ARG A 289 33.26 13.78 35.94
C ARG A 289 33.43 14.01 37.42
N GLU A 290 32.54 13.51 38.27
CA GLU A 290 32.67 13.59 39.74
C GLU A 290 33.89 12.86 40.26
N LYS A 291 34.24 11.70 39.69
CA LYS A 291 35.49 11.01 40.07
C LYS A 291 36.73 11.84 39.76
N ILE A 292 36.78 12.44 38.56
CA ILE A 292 37.89 13.30 38.15
C ILE A 292 38.00 14.50 39.08
N LEU A 293 36.88 15.15 39.42
CA LEU A 293 36.87 16.27 40.37
C LEU A 293 37.42 15.88 41.75
N ARG A 294 36.96 14.75 42.30
CA ARG A 294 37.45 14.24 43.58
C ARG A 294 38.95 13.90 43.53
N GLN A 295 39.46 13.38 42.41
CA GLN A 295 40.91 13.16 42.24
C GLN A 295 41.66 14.48 42.17
N PHE A 296 41.13 15.49 41.51
CA PHE A 296 41.71 16.82 41.42
C PHE A 296 41.79 17.50 42.79
N GLU A 297 40.71 17.44 43.58
CA GLU A 297 40.69 17.94 44.96
C GLU A 297 41.73 17.27 45.85
N ARG A 298 41.88 15.94 45.77
CA ARG A 298 42.95 15.21 46.49
C ARG A 298 44.34 15.67 46.06
N MET A 299 44.55 15.87 44.75
CA MET A 299 45.83 16.34 44.22
C MET A 299 46.14 17.77 44.67
N GLN A 300 45.17 18.67 44.74
CA GLN A 300 45.34 19.99 45.34
C GLN A 300 45.69 19.93 46.83
N GLY A 301 45.02 19.06 47.60
CA GLY A 301 45.37 18.82 49.02
C GLY A 301 46.79 18.34 49.20
N ILE A 302 47.28 17.43 48.37
CA ILE A 302 48.69 16.96 48.41
C ILE A 302 49.67 18.10 48.06
N LEU A 303 49.32 18.92 47.05
CA LEU A 303 50.12 20.08 46.65
C LEU A 303 50.26 21.11 47.78
N GLU A 304 49.17 21.40 48.50
CA GLU A 304 49.19 22.32 49.65
C GLU A 304 50.00 21.76 50.83
N MET A 305 49.87 20.43 51.12
CA MET A 305 50.77 19.80 52.11
C MET A 305 52.20 19.87 51.69
N ALA A 306 52.59 19.63 50.46
CA ALA A 306 53.94 19.74 49.95
C ALA A 306 54.49 21.17 50.04
N LYS A 307 53.67 22.20 49.78
CA LYS A 307 54.04 23.61 49.98
C LYS A 307 54.30 23.91 51.45
N HIS A 308 53.44 23.42 52.34
CA HIS A 308 53.60 23.58 53.79
C HIS A 308 54.88 22.90 54.29
N MET A 309 55.17 21.64 53.88
CA MET A 309 56.42 20.95 54.22
C MET A 309 57.67 21.72 53.76
N ARG A 310 57.61 22.19 52.49
CA ARG A 310 58.71 23.01 51.94
C ARG A 310 58.93 24.30 52.73
N ALA A 311 57.90 24.98 53.18
CA ALA A 311 57.99 26.18 54.03
C ALA A 311 58.60 25.82 55.43
N MET A 312 58.17 24.74 56.06
CA MET A 312 58.72 24.28 57.30
C MET A 312 60.23 23.94 57.19
N ILE A 313 60.64 23.19 56.16
CA ILE A 313 62.03 22.85 55.88
C ILE A 313 62.83 24.14 55.66
N ALA A 314 62.38 25.07 54.89
CA ALA A 314 63.03 26.37 54.67
C ALA A 314 63.17 27.17 55.95
N SER A 315 62.19 27.19 56.86
CA SER A 315 62.27 27.84 58.16
C SER A 315 63.22 27.19 59.10
N TYR A 316 63.29 25.85 59.07
CA TYR A 316 64.26 25.06 59.86
C TYR A 316 65.73 25.38 59.50
N PHE A 317 66.05 25.37 58.20
CA PHE A 317 67.36 25.76 57.72
C PHE A 317 67.72 27.24 57.99
N ALA A 318 66.75 28.14 57.89
CA ALA A 318 66.94 29.53 58.22
C ALA A 318 67.18 29.77 59.70
N ALA A 319 66.61 28.96 60.61
CA ALA A 319 66.85 28.98 62.01
C ALA A 319 68.27 28.43 62.38
N GLN A 320 68.71 27.37 61.72
CA GLN A 320 70.09 26.83 61.93
C GLN A 320 71.16 27.82 61.47
N ASN A 321 70.97 28.52 60.37
CA ASN A 321 71.93 29.49 59.83
C ASN A 321 72.08 30.76 60.72
N LYS A 322 71.17 30.99 61.71
CA LYS A 322 71.23 32.10 62.66
C LYS A 322 71.98 31.73 63.98
N GLN A 323 72.36 30.43 64.19
CA GLN A 323 73.04 29.96 65.36
C GLN A 323 74.52 29.71 65.11
N ASN A 324 74.99 29.86 63.87
CA ASN A 324 76.40 29.92 63.50
C ASN A 324 76.80 31.36 63.14
#